data_e6b098786b7f02da2a191449cf02f5c5
#
_entry.id   e6b098786b7f02da2a191449cf02f5c5
#
_cell.length_a   1.000
_cell.length_b   1.000
_cell.length_c   1.000
_cell.angle_alpha   90.00
_cell.angle_beta   90.00
_cell.angle_gamma   90.00
#
_symmetry.space_group_name_H-M   'P 1'
#
loop_
_entity.id
_entity.type
_entity.pdbx_description
1 polymer ?
#
loop_
_entity_poly.entity_id
_entity_poly.type
_entity_poly.pdbx_seq_one_letter_code
_entity_poly.pdbx_strand_id
1 'polypeptide(L)'
;MYKIIGADGNEYGPVSIEQVRRWIAEGRADAQTKVRIEGGEWKPLPTFTEFVAELAAKGTASTPPPRITTTEELMAADAIARDYRIYIGDCFSRGWQLVKKNFWLAGGATAVMLLLSIALASIPLIGMIAMLALTFPLWGGLDWMFLRLVRGQPASMNDAFAGFSLAFVPLMLASIVVSLLTCVGLILCILPGIYLFVAWWSFTSLLILDKKLDFWPAMEVSRKVVHKHWWQVFGLVIVILLVSLAGALALFIGLLFTTPIVFAASAYAYEDVFGDRAPIVVPAAAAATSTDVAGPSDGDSTPSDVSGPGA
;
A
#
# COMPACT_ATOMS: atom_id res chain seq x y z
N MET A 1 -19.54 -0.01 48.94
CA MET A 1 -18.28 -0.45 48.29
C MET A 1 -18.63 -1.24 47.05
N TYR A 2 -17.85 -1.09 45.97
CA TYR A 2 -18.09 -1.74 44.69
C TYR A 2 -17.09 -2.85 44.45
N LYS A 3 -17.51 -3.90 43.76
CA LYS A 3 -16.63 -4.92 43.21
C LYS A 3 -16.79 -4.94 41.71
N ILE A 4 -15.70 -5.10 40.98
CA ILE A 4 -15.63 -5.00 39.52
C ILE A 4 -15.00 -6.28 38.95
N ILE A 5 -15.46 -6.74 37.80
CA ILE A 5 -14.79 -7.78 37.01
C ILE A 5 -13.95 -7.08 35.96
N GLY A 6 -12.63 -7.21 36.04
CA GLY A 6 -11.72 -6.68 35.04
C GLY A 6 -11.84 -7.37 33.67
N ALA A 7 -11.21 -6.78 32.63
CA ALA A 7 -11.14 -7.37 31.30
C ALA A 7 -10.40 -8.73 31.28
N ASP A 8 -9.59 -9.00 32.30
CA ASP A 8 -8.89 -10.27 32.55
C ASP A 8 -9.76 -11.34 33.24
N GLY A 9 -11.04 -11.01 33.51
CA GLY A 9 -12.00 -11.91 34.18
C GLY A 9 -11.82 -11.99 35.71
N ASN A 10 -10.87 -11.25 36.28
CA ASN A 10 -10.63 -11.26 37.73
C ASN A 10 -11.55 -10.27 38.48
N GLU A 11 -11.92 -10.63 39.72
CA GLU A 11 -12.70 -9.78 40.60
C GLU A 11 -11.79 -8.84 41.40
N TYR A 12 -12.05 -7.53 41.28
CA TYR A 12 -11.34 -6.48 41.98
C TYR A 12 -12.25 -5.77 42.96
N GLY A 13 -11.79 -5.53 44.18
CA GLY A 13 -12.51 -4.79 45.19
C GLY A 13 -12.45 -5.46 46.55
N PRO A 14 -13.03 -4.81 47.59
CA PRO A 14 -13.92 -3.65 47.55
C PRO A 14 -13.25 -2.33 47.19
N VAL A 15 -13.83 -1.54 46.30
CA VAL A 15 -13.31 -0.25 45.80
C VAL A 15 -14.32 0.88 46.02
N SER A 16 -13.82 2.11 46.17
CA SER A 16 -14.66 3.31 46.32
C SER A 16 -15.24 3.77 44.96
N ILE A 17 -16.28 4.61 45.01
CA ILE A 17 -16.88 5.21 43.82
C ILE A 17 -15.86 6.05 43.03
N GLU A 18 -14.96 6.78 43.73
CA GLU A 18 -13.91 7.60 43.11
C GLU A 18 -12.90 6.72 42.36
N GLN A 19 -12.60 5.56 42.90
CA GLN A 19 -11.72 4.60 42.24
C GLN A 19 -12.32 4.05 40.97
N VAL A 20 -13.61 3.73 40.96
CA VAL A 20 -14.33 3.29 39.75
C VAL A 20 -14.35 4.40 38.69
N ARG A 21 -14.64 5.64 39.08
CA ARG A 21 -14.61 6.81 38.20
C ARG A 21 -13.21 7.02 37.57
N ARG A 22 -12.15 6.87 38.36
CA ARG A 22 -10.77 6.94 37.85
C ARG A 22 -10.50 5.84 36.83
N TRP A 23 -10.94 4.61 37.06
CA TRP A 23 -10.77 3.51 36.11
C TRP A 23 -11.58 3.71 34.82
N ILE A 24 -12.75 4.36 34.89
CA ILE A 24 -13.49 4.79 33.70
C ILE A 24 -12.69 5.83 32.95
N ALA A 25 -12.15 6.84 33.61
CA ALA A 25 -11.35 7.89 33.00
C ALA A 25 -10.07 7.33 32.35
N GLU A 26 -9.38 6.41 33.01
CA GLU A 26 -8.16 5.72 32.53
C GLU A 26 -8.43 4.71 31.41
N GLY A 27 -9.71 4.37 31.10
CA GLY A 27 -10.05 3.37 30.11
C GLY A 27 -9.92 1.93 30.57
N ARG A 28 -9.79 1.69 31.86
CA ARG A 28 -9.71 0.36 32.49
C ARG A 28 -11.08 -0.24 32.77
N ALA A 29 -12.12 0.57 32.77
CA ALA A 29 -13.52 0.16 32.87
C ALA A 29 -14.34 0.83 31.75
N ASP A 30 -15.30 0.09 31.19
CA ASP A 30 -16.15 0.50 30.08
C ASP A 30 -17.62 0.14 30.32
N ALA A 31 -18.49 0.41 29.33
CA ALA A 31 -19.91 0.12 29.43
C ALA A 31 -20.25 -1.39 29.59
N GLN A 32 -19.33 -2.28 29.25
CA GLN A 32 -19.53 -3.74 29.37
C GLN A 32 -19.00 -4.30 30.67
N THR A 33 -18.21 -3.50 31.41
CA THR A 33 -17.61 -3.88 32.69
C THR A 33 -18.73 -4.19 33.73
N LYS A 34 -18.67 -5.38 34.30
CA LYS A 34 -19.65 -5.82 35.32
C LYS A 34 -19.22 -5.31 36.69
N VAL A 35 -20.18 -4.71 37.38
CA VAL A 35 -19.98 -4.14 38.70
C VAL A 35 -21.08 -4.67 39.62
N ARG A 36 -20.78 -4.89 40.90
CA ARG A 36 -21.79 -5.15 41.94
C ARG A 36 -21.52 -4.29 43.18
N ILE A 37 -22.59 -3.88 43.83
CA ILE A 37 -22.54 -3.35 45.19
C ILE A 37 -22.46 -4.55 46.15
N GLU A 38 -21.80 -4.37 47.26
CA GLU A 38 -21.60 -5.40 48.28
C GLU A 38 -22.93 -6.10 48.64
N GLY A 39 -23.02 -7.40 48.34
CA GLY A 39 -24.25 -8.20 48.55
C GLY A 39 -25.27 -8.17 47.40
N GLY A 40 -25.00 -7.42 46.30
CA GLY A 40 -25.92 -7.33 45.17
C GLY A 40 -25.56 -8.23 43.98
N GLU A 41 -26.37 -8.17 42.94
CA GLU A 41 -26.12 -8.86 41.65
C GLU A 41 -25.10 -8.14 40.77
N TRP A 42 -24.42 -8.88 39.92
CA TRP A 42 -23.53 -8.32 38.90
C TRP A 42 -24.36 -7.65 37.80
N LYS A 43 -24.16 -6.34 37.61
CA LYS A 43 -24.82 -5.54 36.58
C LYS A 43 -23.81 -4.78 35.77
N PRO A 44 -24.09 -4.50 34.47
CA PRO A 44 -23.21 -3.64 33.65
C PRO A 44 -23.11 -2.22 34.23
N LEU A 45 -21.96 -1.59 34.09
CA LEU A 45 -21.65 -0.27 34.66
C LEU A 45 -22.70 0.81 34.31
N PRO A 46 -23.31 0.87 33.09
CA PRO A 46 -24.33 1.86 32.76
C PRO A 46 -25.63 1.74 33.56
N THR A 47 -25.86 0.62 34.26
CA THR A 47 -27.04 0.42 35.10
C THR A 47 -26.98 1.29 36.39
N PHE A 48 -25.79 1.79 36.74
CA PHE A 48 -25.58 2.63 37.90
C PHE A 48 -25.57 4.09 37.49
N THR A 49 -26.56 4.89 37.91
CA THR A 49 -26.79 6.28 37.52
C THR A 49 -25.58 7.21 37.83
N GLU A 50 -24.82 6.86 38.89
CA GLU A 50 -23.62 7.59 39.31
C GLU A 50 -22.44 7.51 38.33
N PHE A 51 -22.45 6.60 37.36
CA PHE A 51 -21.39 6.45 36.36
C PHE A 51 -21.84 6.80 34.92
N VAL A 52 -23.12 7.09 34.73
CA VAL A 52 -23.68 7.40 33.39
C VAL A 52 -23.05 8.65 32.82
N ALA A 53 -22.81 9.68 33.65
CA ALA A 53 -22.22 10.93 33.17
C ALA A 53 -20.76 10.75 32.68
N GLU A 54 -19.96 10.00 33.41
CA GLU A 54 -18.58 9.70 33.02
C GLU A 54 -18.50 8.76 31.81
N LEU A 55 -19.38 7.79 31.72
CA LEU A 55 -19.50 6.92 30.55
C LEU A 55 -19.98 7.69 29.33
N ALA A 56 -20.94 8.62 29.46
CA ALA A 56 -21.41 9.46 28.38
C ALA A 56 -20.32 10.44 27.90
N ALA A 57 -19.59 11.05 28.82
CA ALA A 57 -18.42 11.92 28.49
C ALA A 57 -17.36 11.16 27.71
N LYS A 58 -17.19 9.86 27.97
CA LYS A 58 -16.27 9.00 27.25
C LYS A 58 -16.84 8.42 25.96
N GLY A 59 -18.15 8.19 25.89
CA GLY A 59 -18.85 7.73 24.70
C GLY A 59 -18.76 8.69 23.53
N THR A 60 -18.60 10.00 23.79
CA THR A 60 -18.30 11.02 22.79
C THR A 60 -16.83 11.06 22.39
N ALA A 61 -15.95 10.42 23.16
CA ALA A 61 -14.52 10.32 22.91
C ALA A 61 -14.07 8.90 22.52
N SER A 62 -14.98 8.05 22.03
CA SER A 62 -14.62 6.77 21.45
C SER A 62 -14.06 6.94 20.05
N THR A 63 -12.95 7.66 19.97
CA THR A 63 -11.97 7.41 18.93
C THR A 63 -11.38 6.03 19.27
N PRO A 64 -11.50 5.01 18.39
CA PRO A 64 -10.78 3.76 18.59
C PRO A 64 -9.32 4.10 18.91
N PRO A 65 -8.65 3.39 19.85
CA PRO A 65 -7.25 3.64 20.10
C PRO A 65 -6.54 3.71 18.76
N PRO A 66 -5.65 4.69 18.51
CA PRO A 66 -4.97 4.80 17.24
C PRO A 66 -4.35 3.44 16.98
N ARG A 67 -4.86 2.73 15.97
CA ARG A 67 -4.18 1.53 15.48
C ARG A 67 -2.77 2.03 15.22
N ILE A 68 -1.79 1.38 15.79
CA ILE A 68 -0.41 1.61 15.39
C ILE A 68 -0.38 1.22 13.92
N THR A 69 -0.65 2.18 13.05
CA THR A 69 -0.67 2.00 11.61
C THR A 69 0.79 1.82 11.25
N THR A 70 1.15 0.63 10.85
CA THR A 70 2.52 0.34 10.43
C THR A 70 2.88 1.22 9.24
N THR A 71 4.16 1.49 9.04
CA THR A 71 4.63 2.28 7.89
C THR A 71 4.10 1.70 6.58
N GLU A 72 3.98 0.37 6.51
CA GLU A 72 3.45 -0.35 5.34
C GLU A 72 1.96 -0.08 5.10
N GLU A 73 1.16 -0.04 6.17
CA GLU A 73 -0.27 0.26 6.08
C GLU A 73 -0.50 1.70 5.63
N LEU A 74 0.31 2.65 6.12
CA LEU A 74 0.28 4.04 5.67
C LEU A 74 0.67 4.16 4.20
N MET A 75 1.71 3.48 3.75
CA MET A 75 2.12 3.46 2.33
C MET A 75 1.03 2.86 1.44
N ALA A 76 0.43 1.75 1.85
CA ALA A 76 -0.66 1.13 1.10
C ALA A 76 -1.89 2.04 1.05
N ALA A 77 -2.27 2.66 2.18
CA ALA A 77 -3.40 3.58 2.26
C ALA A 77 -3.18 4.83 1.40
N ASP A 78 -1.98 5.40 1.42
CA ASP A 78 -1.62 6.55 0.61
C ASP A 78 -1.65 6.21 -0.89
N ALA A 79 -1.02 5.12 -1.32
CA ALA A 79 -1.08 4.64 -2.70
C ALA A 79 -2.53 4.34 -3.13
N ILE A 80 -3.34 3.77 -2.24
CA ILE A 80 -4.77 3.51 -2.48
C ILE A 80 -5.56 4.83 -2.56
N ALA A 81 -5.29 5.82 -1.70
CA ALA A 81 -6.01 7.09 -1.70
C ALA A 81 -5.74 7.94 -2.95
N ARG A 82 -4.59 7.79 -3.57
CA ARG A 82 -4.15 8.57 -4.75
C ARG A 82 -4.92 8.30 -6.04
N ASP A 83 -5.90 7.41 -6.10
CA ASP A 83 -6.69 7.07 -7.30
C ASP A 83 -5.88 7.08 -8.62
N TYR A 84 -4.75 6.35 -8.61
CA TYR A 84 -3.84 6.27 -9.74
C TYR A 84 -4.47 5.56 -10.95
N ARG A 85 -4.09 5.97 -12.15
CA ARG A 85 -4.44 5.28 -13.40
C ARG A 85 -3.16 4.89 -14.15
N ILE A 86 -3.03 3.60 -14.42
CA ILE A 86 -1.93 3.09 -15.25
C ILE A 86 -2.39 3.12 -16.71
N TYR A 87 -1.80 4.04 -17.49
CA TYR A 87 -2.00 4.07 -18.94
C TYR A 87 -0.95 3.18 -19.60
N ILE A 88 -1.31 1.92 -19.87
CA ILE A 88 -0.40 0.89 -20.37
C ILE A 88 0.35 1.37 -21.62
N GLY A 89 -0.35 1.97 -22.59
CA GLY A 89 0.25 2.50 -23.80
C GLY A 89 1.31 3.56 -23.53
N ASP A 90 1.06 4.45 -22.56
CA ASP A 90 2.02 5.51 -22.19
C ASP A 90 3.24 4.92 -21.48
N CYS A 91 3.07 3.93 -20.59
CA CYS A 91 4.18 3.24 -19.94
C CYS A 91 5.12 2.60 -20.97
N PHE A 92 4.58 1.92 -21.98
CA PHE A 92 5.35 1.30 -23.05
C PHE A 92 6.00 2.35 -23.98
N SER A 93 5.27 3.41 -24.34
CA SER A 93 5.81 4.50 -25.17
C SER A 93 6.98 5.22 -24.49
N ARG A 94 6.80 5.61 -23.21
CA ARG A 94 7.86 6.21 -22.38
C ARG A 94 9.02 5.23 -22.19
N GLY A 95 8.73 3.95 -21.92
CA GLY A 95 9.72 2.89 -21.78
C GLY A 95 10.58 2.73 -23.05
N TRP A 96 9.95 2.70 -24.22
CA TRP A 96 10.65 2.64 -25.51
C TRP A 96 11.60 3.84 -25.72
N GLN A 97 11.13 5.06 -25.41
CA GLN A 97 11.96 6.27 -25.51
C GLN A 97 13.16 6.22 -24.55
N LEU A 98 12.95 5.78 -23.31
CA LEU A 98 13.99 5.62 -22.30
C LEU A 98 15.06 4.61 -22.76
N VAL A 99 14.65 3.46 -23.27
CA VAL A 99 15.55 2.42 -23.77
C VAL A 99 16.33 2.92 -24.97
N LYS A 100 15.69 3.61 -25.93
CA LYS A 100 16.42 4.21 -27.07
C LYS A 100 17.49 5.20 -26.62
N LYS A 101 17.20 6.03 -25.62
CA LYS A 101 18.15 7.03 -25.09
C LYS A 101 19.34 6.36 -24.38
N ASN A 102 19.11 5.24 -23.72
CA ASN A 102 20.11 4.52 -22.91
C ASN A 102 20.42 3.13 -23.48
N PHE A 103 20.38 2.98 -24.79
CA PHE A 103 20.40 1.69 -25.48
C PHE A 103 21.54 0.76 -25.04
N TRP A 104 22.76 1.25 -24.96
CA TRP A 104 23.91 0.43 -24.59
C TRP A 104 23.86 -0.04 -23.14
N LEU A 105 23.43 0.82 -22.23
CA LEU A 105 23.31 0.44 -20.82
C LEU A 105 22.12 -0.54 -20.62
N ALA A 106 20.95 -0.17 -21.12
CA ALA A 106 19.74 -0.97 -20.97
C ALA A 106 19.86 -2.36 -21.65
N GLY A 107 20.32 -2.38 -22.89
CA GLY A 107 20.56 -3.60 -23.65
C GLY A 107 21.69 -4.45 -23.06
N GLY A 108 22.81 -3.82 -22.71
CA GLY A 108 23.96 -4.51 -22.11
C GLY A 108 23.62 -5.14 -20.75
N ALA A 109 22.97 -4.41 -19.86
CA ALA A 109 22.54 -4.95 -18.57
C ALA A 109 21.54 -6.11 -18.73
N THR A 110 20.57 -5.94 -19.61
CA THR A 110 19.61 -7.01 -19.93
C THR A 110 20.29 -8.25 -20.51
N ALA A 111 21.24 -8.06 -21.45
CA ALA A 111 21.99 -9.17 -22.03
C ALA A 111 22.74 -9.96 -20.97
N VAL A 112 23.44 -9.28 -20.05
CA VAL A 112 24.16 -9.93 -18.95
C VAL A 112 23.19 -10.72 -18.05
N MET A 113 22.04 -10.14 -17.68
CA MET A 113 21.06 -10.80 -16.84
C MET A 113 20.39 -12.00 -17.54
N LEU A 114 20.11 -11.90 -18.84
CA LEU A 114 19.60 -13.01 -19.64
C LEU A 114 20.63 -14.15 -19.73
N LEU A 115 21.88 -13.85 -20.03
CA LEU A 115 22.96 -14.85 -20.10
C LEU A 115 23.16 -15.53 -18.75
N LEU A 116 23.16 -14.76 -17.66
CA LEU A 116 23.27 -15.33 -16.31
C LEU A 116 22.08 -16.22 -15.97
N SER A 117 20.86 -15.82 -16.33
CA SER A 117 19.65 -16.63 -16.15
C SER A 117 19.70 -17.92 -16.96
N ILE A 118 20.15 -17.87 -18.21
CA ILE A 118 20.29 -19.05 -19.07
C ILE A 118 21.37 -19.98 -18.53
N ALA A 119 22.53 -19.44 -18.11
CA ALA A 119 23.60 -20.22 -17.52
C ALA A 119 23.14 -20.93 -16.25
N LEU A 120 22.41 -20.23 -15.39
CA LEU A 120 21.84 -20.81 -14.16
C LEU A 120 20.81 -21.89 -14.48
N ALA A 121 19.89 -21.63 -15.40
CA ALA A 121 18.85 -22.57 -15.81
C ALA A 121 19.41 -23.82 -16.51
N SER A 122 20.62 -23.75 -17.07
CA SER A 122 21.28 -24.88 -17.74
C SER A 122 21.73 -26.00 -16.79
N ILE A 123 21.75 -25.72 -15.48
CA ILE A 123 22.13 -26.71 -14.47
C ILE A 123 20.88 -27.44 -13.99
N PRO A 124 20.66 -28.72 -14.36
CA PRO A 124 19.46 -29.44 -13.95
C PRO A 124 19.33 -29.51 -12.43
N LEU A 125 18.11 -29.44 -11.91
CA LEU A 125 17.74 -29.47 -10.49
C LEU A 125 18.31 -28.29 -9.67
N ILE A 126 19.63 -28.12 -9.63
CA ILE A 126 20.30 -27.02 -8.90
C ILE A 126 19.87 -25.67 -9.49
N GLY A 127 19.86 -25.54 -10.80
CA GLY A 127 19.43 -24.32 -11.49
C GLY A 127 17.96 -23.99 -11.22
N MET A 128 17.09 -25.00 -11.19
CA MET A 128 15.67 -24.80 -10.87
C MET A 128 15.50 -24.28 -9.42
N ILE A 129 16.19 -24.87 -8.44
CA ILE A 129 16.17 -24.42 -7.04
C ILE A 129 16.79 -23.02 -6.92
N ALA A 130 17.91 -22.79 -7.61
CA ALA A 130 18.57 -21.49 -7.61
C ALA A 130 17.69 -20.40 -8.23
N MET A 131 17.00 -20.69 -9.32
CA MET A 131 16.04 -19.74 -9.93
C MET A 131 14.88 -19.43 -9.00
N LEU A 132 14.36 -20.43 -8.27
CA LEU A 132 13.32 -20.20 -7.25
C LEU A 132 13.75 -19.15 -6.20
N ALA A 133 15.02 -19.16 -5.79
CA ALA A 133 15.55 -18.25 -4.77
C ALA A 133 16.07 -16.93 -5.35
N LEU A 134 16.63 -16.96 -6.55
CA LEU A 134 17.40 -15.84 -7.11
C LEU A 134 16.61 -15.01 -8.13
N THR A 135 15.37 -15.35 -8.46
CA THR A 135 14.58 -14.60 -9.45
C THR A 135 14.44 -13.13 -9.07
N PHE A 136 14.02 -12.80 -7.85
CA PHE A 136 13.89 -11.40 -7.43
C PHE A 136 15.25 -10.71 -7.22
N PRO A 137 16.27 -11.30 -6.57
CA PRO A 137 17.61 -10.71 -6.55
C PRO A 137 18.16 -10.38 -7.95
N LEU A 138 17.96 -11.28 -8.91
CA LEU A 138 18.49 -11.13 -10.26
C LEU A 138 17.72 -10.07 -11.06
N TRP A 139 16.41 -10.22 -11.18
CA TRP A 139 15.58 -9.32 -11.97
C TRP A 139 15.24 -8.03 -11.24
N GLY A 140 15.14 -8.05 -9.90
CA GLY A 140 14.93 -6.85 -9.09
C GLY A 140 16.08 -5.85 -9.18
N GLY A 141 17.33 -6.30 -9.35
CA GLY A 141 18.44 -5.39 -9.66
C GLY A 141 18.22 -4.64 -10.98
N LEU A 142 17.72 -5.34 -12.00
CA LEU A 142 17.37 -4.71 -13.28
C LEU A 142 16.19 -3.72 -13.10
N ASP A 143 15.14 -4.10 -12.36
CA ASP A 143 14.03 -3.20 -12.00
C ASP A 143 14.55 -1.91 -11.35
N TRP A 144 15.50 -2.02 -10.40
CA TRP A 144 16.11 -0.89 -9.72
C TRP A 144 16.87 0.02 -10.67
N MET A 145 17.68 -0.55 -11.55
CA MET A 145 18.41 0.21 -12.56
C MET A 145 17.44 1.02 -13.44
N PHE A 146 16.37 0.38 -13.92
CA PHE A 146 15.36 1.07 -14.73
C PHE A 146 14.59 2.13 -13.94
N LEU A 147 14.29 1.90 -12.67
CA LEU A 147 13.65 2.90 -11.81
C LEU A 147 14.53 4.15 -11.65
N ARG A 148 15.84 3.99 -11.47
CA ARG A 148 16.79 5.12 -11.43
C ARG A 148 16.81 5.89 -12.74
N LEU A 149 16.79 5.19 -13.87
CA LEU A 149 16.71 5.83 -15.20
C LEU A 149 15.40 6.60 -15.38
N VAL A 150 14.27 6.05 -14.94
CA VAL A 150 12.95 6.70 -14.98
C VAL A 150 12.94 7.99 -14.17
N ARG A 151 13.60 7.97 -13.00
CA ARG A 151 13.77 9.15 -12.12
C ARG A 151 14.82 10.14 -12.60
N GLY A 152 15.45 9.89 -13.75
CA GLY A 152 16.51 10.75 -14.29
C GLY A 152 17.82 10.72 -13.49
N GLN A 153 17.99 9.72 -12.62
CA GLN A 153 19.20 9.53 -11.84
C GLN A 153 20.29 8.83 -12.67
N PRO A 154 21.56 9.08 -12.37
CA PRO A 154 22.65 8.35 -13.03
C PRO A 154 22.53 6.86 -12.68
N ALA A 155 22.48 6.01 -13.69
CA ALA A 155 22.45 4.56 -13.54
C ALA A 155 23.68 3.94 -14.22
N SER A 156 24.12 2.83 -13.68
CA SER A 156 25.30 2.08 -14.13
C SER A 156 25.02 0.58 -14.19
N MET A 157 25.93 -0.18 -14.80
CA MET A 157 25.84 -1.65 -14.82
C MET A 157 25.78 -2.26 -13.41
N ASN A 158 26.45 -1.63 -12.42
CA ASN A 158 26.40 -2.10 -11.03
C ASN A 158 24.99 -2.05 -10.43
N ASP A 159 24.14 -1.10 -10.87
CA ASP A 159 22.76 -1.01 -10.39
C ASP A 159 21.91 -2.19 -10.83
N ALA A 160 22.25 -2.85 -11.94
CA ALA A 160 21.59 -4.08 -12.36
C ALA A 160 21.85 -5.24 -11.37
N PHE A 161 22.90 -5.17 -10.56
CA PHE A 161 23.20 -6.13 -9.50
C PHE A 161 22.78 -5.65 -8.11
N ALA A 162 22.02 -4.56 -8.02
CA ALA A 162 21.58 -3.97 -6.76
C ALA A 162 20.77 -4.94 -5.89
N GLY A 163 20.05 -5.90 -6.50
CA GLY A 163 19.34 -6.93 -5.76
C GLY A 163 20.25 -7.81 -4.88
N PHE A 164 21.50 -8.00 -5.29
CA PHE A 164 22.48 -8.77 -4.50
C PHE A 164 23.17 -7.91 -3.44
N SER A 165 23.33 -6.62 -3.64
CA SER A 165 24.08 -5.75 -2.73
C SER A 165 23.21 -4.99 -1.74
N LEU A 166 21.99 -4.58 -2.11
CA LEU A 166 21.14 -3.73 -1.28
C LEU A 166 20.16 -4.51 -0.40
N ALA A 167 19.55 -5.59 -0.91
CA ALA A 167 18.47 -6.28 -0.23
C ALA A 167 18.40 -7.78 -0.59
N PHE A 168 19.55 -8.47 -0.58
CA PHE A 168 19.61 -9.87 -1.02
C PHE A 168 18.65 -10.79 -0.26
N VAL A 169 18.70 -10.76 1.09
CA VAL A 169 17.90 -11.67 1.92
C VAL A 169 16.40 -11.42 1.79
N PRO A 170 15.88 -10.17 1.91
CA PRO A 170 14.47 -9.90 1.68
C PRO A 170 13.98 -10.29 0.28
N LEU A 171 14.77 -10.03 -0.77
CA LEU A 171 14.41 -10.40 -2.14
C LEU A 171 14.42 -11.91 -2.35
N MET A 172 15.39 -12.62 -1.79
CA MET A 172 15.46 -14.08 -1.85
C MET A 172 14.25 -14.72 -1.15
N LEU A 173 13.92 -14.26 0.06
CA LEU A 173 12.75 -14.76 0.79
C LEU A 173 11.45 -14.46 0.04
N ALA A 174 11.29 -13.24 -0.49
CA ALA A 174 10.16 -12.90 -1.32
C ALA A 174 10.05 -13.81 -2.55
N SER A 175 11.17 -14.06 -3.25
CA SER A 175 11.22 -14.94 -4.43
C SER A 175 10.72 -16.35 -4.10
N ILE A 176 11.20 -16.94 -3.01
CA ILE A 176 10.81 -18.30 -2.57
C ILE A 176 9.33 -18.31 -2.21
N VAL A 177 8.89 -17.39 -1.36
CA VAL A 177 7.50 -17.36 -0.87
C VAL A 177 6.51 -17.10 -2.01
N VAL A 178 6.77 -16.11 -2.86
CA VAL A 178 5.92 -15.79 -4.01
C VAL A 178 5.84 -16.98 -4.98
N SER A 179 6.97 -17.59 -5.30
CA SER A 179 7.01 -18.73 -6.23
C SER A 179 6.26 -19.94 -5.67
N LEU A 180 6.48 -20.28 -4.40
CA LEU A 180 5.80 -21.41 -3.75
C LEU A 180 4.28 -21.18 -3.66
N LEU A 181 3.86 -20.02 -3.18
CA LEU A 181 2.44 -19.71 -3.02
C LEU A 181 1.73 -19.60 -4.37
N THR A 182 2.39 -19.03 -5.38
CA THR A 182 1.86 -18.98 -6.75
C THR A 182 1.73 -20.39 -7.33
N CYS A 183 2.73 -21.25 -7.16
CA CYS A 183 2.70 -22.63 -7.61
C CYS A 183 1.58 -23.43 -6.95
N VAL A 184 1.46 -23.34 -5.62
CA VAL A 184 0.36 -23.97 -4.88
C VAL A 184 -1.00 -23.42 -5.34
N GLY A 185 -1.11 -22.11 -5.52
CA GLY A 185 -2.32 -21.47 -6.02
C GLY A 185 -2.72 -21.97 -7.41
N LEU A 186 -1.77 -22.15 -8.32
CA LEU A 186 -2.00 -22.67 -9.66
C LEU A 186 -2.41 -24.17 -9.65
N ILE A 187 -1.84 -24.97 -8.75
CA ILE A 187 -2.17 -26.40 -8.62
C ILE A 187 -3.57 -26.57 -8.01
N LEU A 188 -3.90 -25.82 -6.96
CA LEU A 188 -5.21 -25.90 -6.33
C LEU A 188 -6.33 -25.37 -7.24
N CYS A 189 -6.08 -24.21 -7.85
CA CYS A 189 -7.02 -23.56 -8.76
C CYS A 189 -6.28 -22.50 -9.58
N ILE A 190 -6.45 -22.52 -10.90
CA ILE A 190 -5.75 -21.63 -11.82
C ILE A 190 -6.00 -20.14 -11.48
N LEU A 191 -7.26 -19.77 -11.17
CA LEU A 191 -7.65 -18.38 -10.94
C LEU A 191 -6.94 -17.74 -9.70
N PRO A 192 -6.94 -18.37 -8.52
CA PRO A 192 -6.16 -17.85 -7.38
C PRO A 192 -4.66 -17.77 -7.68
N GLY A 193 -4.09 -18.75 -8.40
CA GLY A 193 -2.68 -18.72 -8.78
C GLY A 193 -2.33 -17.51 -9.65
N ILE A 194 -3.16 -17.21 -10.67
CA ILE A 194 -3.00 -16.02 -11.50
C ILE A 194 -3.11 -14.75 -10.66
N TYR A 195 -4.09 -14.70 -9.74
CA TYR A 195 -4.25 -13.55 -8.83
C TYR A 195 -3.00 -13.31 -7.99
N LEU A 196 -2.47 -14.34 -7.35
CA LEU A 196 -1.28 -14.25 -6.50
C LEU A 196 -0.05 -13.85 -7.33
N PHE A 197 0.11 -14.42 -8.52
CA PHE A 197 1.19 -14.04 -9.43
C PHE A 197 1.15 -12.54 -9.75
N VAL A 198 0.03 -12.02 -10.23
CA VAL A 198 -0.11 -10.61 -10.59
C VAL A 198 0.08 -9.70 -9.36
N ALA A 199 -0.53 -10.07 -8.22
CA ALA A 199 -0.50 -9.26 -7.01
C ALA A 199 0.90 -9.10 -6.42
N TRP A 200 1.73 -10.12 -6.49
CA TRP A 200 3.05 -10.10 -5.85
C TRP A 200 4.21 -9.89 -6.81
N TRP A 201 4.08 -10.36 -8.06
CA TRP A 201 5.14 -10.19 -9.05
C TRP A 201 5.32 -8.73 -9.48
N SER A 202 4.23 -7.95 -9.52
CA SER A 202 4.24 -6.63 -10.17
C SER A 202 5.13 -5.60 -9.47
N PHE A 203 5.08 -5.49 -8.14
CA PHE A 203 5.72 -4.38 -7.42
C PHE A 203 6.59 -4.80 -6.24
N THR A 204 6.59 -6.08 -5.82
CA THR A 204 7.28 -6.53 -4.60
C THR A 204 8.78 -6.27 -4.64
N SER A 205 9.45 -6.56 -5.76
CA SER A 205 10.89 -6.33 -5.91
C SER A 205 11.26 -4.85 -5.76
N LEU A 206 10.50 -3.97 -6.40
CA LEU A 206 10.71 -2.53 -6.33
C LEU A 206 10.38 -1.95 -4.94
N LEU A 207 9.35 -2.43 -4.27
CA LEU A 207 9.02 -2.01 -2.90
C LEU A 207 10.13 -2.37 -1.90
N ILE A 208 10.75 -3.54 -2.04
CA ILE A 208 11.88 -3.96 -1.21
C ILE A 208 13.09 -3.04 -1.46
N LEU A 209 13.41 -2.75 -2.72
CA LEU A 209 14.61 -1.98 -3.08
C LEU A 209 14.44 -0.47 -2.86
N ASP A 210 13.29 0.09 -3.23
CA ASP A 210 13.01 1.54 -3.17
C ASP A 210 12.59 2.00 -1.78
N LYS A 211 11.60 1.33 -1.19
CA LYS A 211 11.03 1.68 0.12
C LYS A 211 11.70 0.94 1.29
N LYS A 212 12.69 0.07 0.99
CA LYS A 212 13.45 -0.72 1.98
C LYS A 212 12.55 -1.54 2.92
N LEU A 213 11.44 -2.04 2.39
CA LEU A 213 10.53 -2.90 3.12
C LEU A 213 11.09 -4.31 3.22
N ASP A 214 10.77 -5.01 4.31
CA ASP A 214 10.99 -6.46 4.40
C ASP A 214 10.10 -7.21 3.39
N PHE A 215 10.39 -8.48 3.15
CA PHE A 215 9.71 -9.28 2.13
C PHE A 215 8.21 -9.36 2.35
N TRP A 216 7.75 -9.62 3.58
CA TRP A 216 6.32 -9.78 3.88
C TRP A 216 5.52 -8.47 3.77
N PRO A 217 5.94 -7.35 4.41
CA PRO A 217 5.33 -6.04 4.20
C PRO A 217 5.26 -5.62 2.73
N ALA A 218 6.33 -5.83 1.96
CA ALA A 218 6.35 -5.49 0.54
C ALA A 218 5.32 -6.29 -0.28
N MET A 219 5.18 -7.59 0.00
CA MET A 219 4.16 -8.44 -0.62
C MET A 219 2.74 -7.98 -0.26
N GLU A 220 2.50 -7.62 1.01
CA GLU A 220 1.19 -7.19 1.48
C GLU A 220 0.78 -5.83 0.90
N VAL A 221 1.71 -4.87 0.83
CA VAL A 221 1.49 -3.56 0.17
C VAL A 221 1.19 -3.77 -1.31
N SER A 222 2.01 -4.55 -2.01
CA SER A 222 1.79 -4.87 -3.43
C SER A 222 0.39 -5.47 -3.65
N ARG A 223 0.01 -6.47 -2.85
CA ARG A 223 -1.30 -7.12 -2.92
C ARG A 223 -2.46 -6.14 -2.72
N LYS A 224 -2.41 -5.30 -1.67
CA LYS A 224 -3.48 -4.33 -1.35
C LYS A 224 -3.66 -3.31 -2.48
N VAL A 225 -2.56 -2.79 -3.01
CA VAL A 225 -2.56 -1.79 -4.07
C VAL A 225 -3.07 -2.40 -5.39
N VAL A 226 -2.53 -3.57 -5.78
CA VAL A 226 -2.97 -4.27 -7.00
C VAL A 226 -4.46 -4.65 -6.92
N HIS A 227 -4.95 -5.07 -5.76
CA HIS A 227 -6.35 -5.45 -5.58
C HIS A 227 -7.33 -4.31 -5.93
N LYS A 228 -6.99 -3.06 -5.57
CA LYS A 228 -7.83 -1.89 -5.87
C LYS A 228 -7.99 -1.66 -7.37
N HIS A 229 -6.93 -1.79 -8.14
CA HIS A 229 -6.91 -1.55 -9.60
C HIS A 229 -6.55 -2.82 -10.39
N TRP A 230 -7.10 -3.95 -9.95
CA TRP A 230 -6.81 -5.27 -10.47
C TRP A 230 -6.77 -5.33 -12.01
N TRP A 231 -7.80 -4.84 -12.68
CA TRP A 231 -7.90 -4.93 -14.13
C TRP A 231 -6.82 -4.16 -14.88
N GLN A 232 -6.36 -3.05 -14.33
CA GLN A 232 -5.29 -2.25 -14.94
C GLN A 232 -3.94 -2.96 -14.82
N VAL A 233 -3.62 -3.47 -13.62
CA VAL A 233 -2.36 -4.19 -13.39
C VAL A 233 -2.37 -5.54 -14.12
N PHE A 234 -3.49 -6.26 -14.11
CA PHE A 234 -3.65 -7.49 -14.88
C PHE A 234 -3.47 -7.24 -16.38
N GLY A 235 -4.08 -6.18 -16.93
CA GLY A 235 -3.89 -5.76 -18.31
C GLY A 235 -2.43 -5.43 -18.63
N LEU A 236 -1.73 -4.74 -17.72
CA LEU A 236 -0.30 -4.47 -17.87
C LEU A 236 0.50 -5.77 -17.94
N VAL A 237 0.26 -6.72 -17.03
CA VAL A 237 0.94 -8.03 -17.00
C VAL A 237 0.66 -8.82 -18.29
N ILE A 238 -0.55 -8.81 -18.80
CA ILE A 238 -0.90 -9.47 -20.08
C ILE A 238 -0.11 -8.85 -21.23
N VAL A 239 -0.04 -7.53 -21.33
CA VAL A 239 0.73 -6.87 -22.39
C VAL A 239 2.23 -7.17 -22.25
N ILE A 240 2.78 -7.17 -21.03
CA ILE A 240 4.15 -7.59 -20.73
C ILE A 240 4.39 -9.03 -21.25
N LEU A 241 3.49 -9.94 -20.95
CA LEU A 241 3.57 -11.34 -21.38
C LEU A 241 3.54 -11.46 -22.92
N LEU A 242 2.63 -10.75 -23.59
CA LEU A 242 2.54 -10.75 -25.04
C LEU A 242 3.78 -10.18 -25.73
N VAL A 243 4.32 -9.07 -25.21
CA VAL A 243 5.55 -8.45 -25.72
C VAL A 243 6.74 -9.40 -25.50
N SER A 244 6.84 -10.04 -24.34
CA SER A 244 7.89 -11.01 -24.05
C SER A 244 7.77 -12.25 -24.93
N LEU A 245 6.55 -12.75 -25.16
CA LEU A 245 6.30 -13.87 -26.06
C LEU A 245 6.68 -13.54 -27.51
N ALA A 246 6.33 -12.35 -28.00
CA ALA A 246 6.74 -11.89 -29.32
C ALA A 246 8.27 -11.81 -29.44
N GLY A 247 8.96 -11.34 -28.40
CA GLY A 247 10.41 -11.33 -28.33
C GLY A 247 11.03 -12.73 -28.35
N ALA A 248 10.41 -13.69 -27.63
CA ALA A 248 10.87 -15.07 -27.63
C ALA A 248 10.68 -15.76 -29.00
N LEU A 249 9.57 -15.51 -29.68
CA LEU A 249 9.30 -16.02 -31.03
C LEU A 249 10.27 -15.47 -32.08
N ALA A 250 10.84 -14.28 -31.88
CA ALA A 250 11.88 -13.70 -32.72
C ALA A 250 13.28 -14.28 -32.42
N LEU A 251 13.36 -15.62 -32.30
CA LEU A 251 14.63 -16.37 -32.11
C LEU A 251 15.45 -15.94 -30.87
N PHE A 252 14.79 -15.62 -29.76
CA PHE A 252 15.41 -15.11 -28.53
C PHE A 252 16.17 -13.79 -28.67
N ILE A 253 16.62 -13.41 -29.87
CA ILE A 253 17.22 -12.10 -30.15
C ILE A 253 16.23 -10.98 -29.83
N GLY A 254 14.94 -11.24 -30.10
CA GLY A 254 13.86 -10.31 -29.74
C GLY A 254 13.79 -10.03 -28.24
N LEU A 255 14.10 -10.99 -27.37
CA LEU A 255 14.11 -10.79 -25.92
C LEU A 255 15.13 -9.70 -25.49
N LEU A 256 16.25 -9.59 -26.19
CA LEU A 256 17.25 -8.55 -25.91
C LEU A 256 16.68 -7.13 -26.11
N PHE A 257 15.70 -6.99 -27.01
CA PHE A 257 15.04 -5.71 -27.26
C PHE A 257 13.75 -5.54 -26.44
N THR A 258 12.95 -6.59 -26.30
CA THR A 258 11.66 -6.51 -25.61
C THR A 258 11.82 -6.45 -24.10
N THR A 259 12.77 -7.19 -23.51
CA THR A 259 12.98 -7.22 -22.05
C THR A 259 13.28 -5.84 -21.46
N PRO A 260 14.23 -5.03 -21.99
CA PRO A 260 14.47 -3.69 -21.42
C PRO A 260 13.24 -2.78 -21.53
N ILE A 261 12.42 -2.94 -22.58
CA ILE A 261 11.18 -2.15 -22.74
C ILE A 261 10.17 -2.52 -21.67
N VAL A 262 10.02 -3.84 -21.39
CA VAL A 262 9.13 -4.35 -20.36
C VAL A 262 9.55 -3.84 -18.98
N PHE A 263 10.83 -3.91 -18.62
CA PHE A 263 11.32 -3.40 -17.34
C PHE A 263 11.16 -1.88 -17.21
N ALA A 264 11.42 -1.13 -18.27
CA ALA A 264 11.17 0.29 -18.30
C ALA A 264 9.68 0.62 -18.13
N ALA A 265 8.78 -0.11 -18.80
CA ALA A 265 7.35 0.08 -18.66
C ALA A 265 6.85 -0.29 -17.24
N SER A 266 7.37 -1.35 -16.64
CA SER A 266 7.08 -1.73 -15.24
C SER A 266 7.56 -0.67 -14.26
N ALA A 267 8.76 -0.10 -14.46
CA ALA A 267 9.29 0.98 -13.63
C ALA A 267 8.44 2.26 -13.75
N TYR A 268 7.95 2.61 -14.94
CA TYR A 268 7.01 3.71 -15.10
C TYR A 268 5.67 3.45 -14.42
N ALA A 269 5.13 2.23 -14.52
CA ALA A 269 3.91 1.85 -13.82
C ALA A 269 4.09 1.92 -12.29
N TYR A 270 5.23 1.49 -11.78
CA TYR A 270 5.58 1.63 -10.37
C TYR A 270 5.64 3.11 -9.94
N GLU A 271 6.30 3.96 -10.73
CA GLU A 271 6.42 5.39 -10.44
C GLU A 271 5.06 6.11 -10.52
N ASP A 272 4.18 5.70 -11.43
CA ASP A 272 2.80 6.22 -11.49
C ASP A 272 1.98 5.86 -10.23
N VAL A 273 2.29 4.75 -9.56
CA VAL A 273 1.60 4.27 -8.35
C VAL A 273 2.26 4.76 -7.06
N PHE A 274 3.58 4.61 -6.93
CA PHE A 274 4.34 4.80 -5.69
C PHE A 274 5.32 5.99 -5.74
N GLY A 275 5.42 6.67 -6.88
CA GLY A 275 6.34 7.80 -7.07
C GLY A 275 6.02 8.96 -6.13
N ASP A 276 7.06 9.67 -5.70
CA ASP A 276 6.95 10.86 -4.88
C ASP A 276 6.48 12.05 -5.75
N ARG A 277 5.19 12.06 -6.09
CA ARG A 277 4.57 13.28 -6.61
C ARG A 277 4.37 14.21 -5.42
N ALA A 278 4.79 15.49 -5.57
CA ALA A 278 4.46 16.52 -4.60
C ALA A 278 2.96 16.44 -4.27
N PRO A 279 2.55 16.48 -2.99
CA PRO A 279 1.15 16.46 -2.64
C PRO A 279 0.44 17.52 -3.45
N ILE A 280 -0.68 17.16 -4.10
CA ILE A 280 -1.52 18.13 -4.80
C ILE A 280 -1.95 19.11 -3.71
N VAL A 281 -1.31 20.28 -3.68
CA VAL A 281 -1.73 21.40 -2.84
C VAL A 281 -3.08 21.81 -3.42
N VAL A 282 -4.15 21.26 -2.84
CA VAL A 282 -5.50 21.76 -3.12
C VAL A 282 -5.48 23.21 -2.64
N PRO A 283 -5.62 24.21 -3.53
CA PRO A 283 -5.64 25.60 -3.10
C PRO A 283 -6.75 25.76 -2.07
N ALA A 284 -6.44 26.35 -0.92
CA ALA A 284 -7.38 26.59 0.17
C ALA A 284 -8.66 27.37 -0.27
N ALA A 285 -8.67 27.95 -1.46
CA ALA A 285 -9.79 28.62 -2.09
C ALA A 285 -10.97 27.68 -2.46
N ALA A 286 -10.74 26.37 -2.64
CA ALA A 286 -11.82 25.44 -2.96
C ALA A 286 -12.58 24.94 -1.71
N ALA A 287 -12.03 25.12 -0.52
CA ALA A 287 -12.70 24.76 0.74
C ALA A 287 -13.61 25.87 1.29
N ALA A 288 -13.46 27.11 0.79
CA ALA A 288 -14.23 28.27 1.27
C ALA A 288 -15.57 28.45 0.56
N THR A 289 -15.83 27.73 -0.54
CA THR A 289 -17.08 27.89 -1.33
C THR A 289 -18.21 26.95 -0.92
N SER A 290 -18.04 26.10 0.08
CA SER A 290 -19.08 25.17 0.52
C SER A 290 -19.83 25.57 1.80
N THR A 291 -19.54 26.74 2.37
CA THR A 291 -20.20 27.23 3.61
C THR A 291 -21.18 28.39 3.42
N ASP A 292 -21.41 28.85 2.19
CA ASP A 292 -22.34 29.96 1.92
C ASP A 292 -23.54 29.52 1.07
N VAL A 293 -24.29 28.51 1.56
CA VAL A 293 -25.69 28.29 1.16
C VAL A 293 -26.50 28.02 2.43
N ALA A 294 -26.67 29.07 3.23
CA ALA A 294 -27.78 29.18 4.15
C ALA A 294 -28.64 30.33 3.65
N GLY A 295 -29.89 29.98 3.23
CA GLY A 295 -30.80 30.84 2.55
C GLY A 295 -31.30 32.05 3.36
N PRO A 296 -31.97 33.00 2.69
CA PRO A 296 -32.46 34.18 3.31
C PRO A 296 -33.74 33.92 4.13
N SER A 297 -33.75 34.33 5.40
CA SER A 297 -34.97 34.44 6.19
C SER A 297 -35.67 35.72 5.84
N ASP A 298 -36.89 35.60 5.31
CA ASP A 298 -37.88 36.65 5.20
C ASP A 298 -38.20 37.28 6.56
N GLY A 299 -38.35 38.58 6.57
CA GLY A 299 -38.81 39.36 7.73
C GLY A 299 -38.99 40.83 7.39
N ASP A 300 -40.10 41.10 6.72
CA ASP A 300 -41.13 42.15 6.90
C ASP A 300 -40.76 43.37 7.76
N SER A 301 -40.95 44.54 7.18
CA SER A 301 -41.79 45.67 7.61
C SER A 301 -41.34 47.02 7.07
N THR A 302 -42.13 47.47 6.12
CA THR A 302 -42.78 48.82 5.89
C THR A 302 -42.08 50.15 6.23
N PRO A 303 -42.49 51.22 5.56
CA PRO A 303 -41.68 52.38 5.26
C PRO A 303 -42.02 53.57 6.11
N SER A 304 -41.18 54.58 6.19
CA SER A 304 -41.53 55.93 6.50
C SER A 304 -40.58 56.91 5.80
N ASP A 305 -41.19 57.57 4.82
CA ASP A 305 -41.28 59.02 4.54
C ASP A 305 -40.27 59.92 5.27
N VAL A 306 -39.67 60.81 4.53
CA VAL A 306 -39.78 62.29 4.62
C VAL A 306 -38.61 62.95 3.86
N SER A 307 -39.05 63.67 2.78
CA SER A 307 -38.60 64.98 2.29
C SER A 307 -37.15 65.41 2.22
N GLY A 308 -36.84 65.86 1.01
CA GLY A 308 -35.72 66.70 0.61
C GLY A 308 -35.72 68.11 1.28
N PRO A 309 -35.15 69.18 0.72
CA PRO A 309 -34.47 69.38 -0.56
C PRO A 309 -33.17 70.22 -0.40
N GLY A 310 -32.48 70.45 -1.48
CA GLY A 310 -31.77 71.69 -1.70
C GLY A 310 -30.26 71.72 -1.86
N ALA A 311 -29.96 72.21 -2.97
CA ALA A 311 -28.80 72.86 -3.56
C ALA A 311 -27.83 72.02 -4.37
#